data_b36d19f50632a7613a0a9eb22feedcdc
#
_entry.id   b36d19f50632a7613a0a9eb22feedcdc
#
_cell.length_a   1.000
_cell.length_b   1.000
_cell.length_c   1.000
_cell.angle_alpha   90.00
_cell.angle_beta   90.00
_cell.angle_gamma   90.00
#
_symmetry.space_group_name_H-M   'P 1'
#
loop_
_entity.id
_entity.type
_entity.pdbx_description
1 polymer ?
#
loop_
_entity_poly.entity_id
_entity_poly.type
_entity_poly.pdbx_seq_one_letter_code
_entity_poly.pdbx_strand_id
1 'polypeptide(L)'
;RDSYFTGAFYGQFDLARILRVIRPVENGISFQRNGMHAIEDYVLSRYQMYMQVYFHPATRAMEVLLQNLLKRAKELYPKDKDFFARTSPHLLPFFEKNVTLSDYLALDDGVMNTYFQLWMTSPDKILAELSQRFVNRKVFKSITFSQEDQVQLDSMRKLVEDIGFDPAYYTAIHKNFDLPYDIYRPESENPRTQIEILQKNG
;
A
#
# COMPACT_ATOMS: atom_id res chain seq x y z
N ARG A 1 -11.14 -12.27 5.86
CA ARG A 1 -10.06 -12.85 5.04
C ARG A 1 -8.70 -12.46 5.58
N ASP A 2 -8.39 -11.18 5.70
CA ASP A 2 -7.05 -10.71 6.09
C ASP A 2 -6.70 -11.12 7.51
N SER A 3 -7.61 -11.02 8.48
CA SER A 3 -7.41 -11.51 9.84
C SER A 3 -7.12 -13.01 9.90
N TYR A 4 -7.75 -13.81 9.02
CA TYR A 4 -7.50 -15.25 8.96
C TYR A 4 -6.07 -15.56 8.49
N PHE A 5 -5.60 -14.89 7.43
CA PHE A 5 -4.27 -15.16 6.86
C PHE A 5 -3.12 -14.52 7.65
N THR A 6 -3.38 -13.40 8.33
CA THR A 6 -2.36 -12.70 9.11
C THR A 6 -2.29 -13.16 10.56
N GLY A 7 -3.30 -13.89 11.05
CA GLY A 7 -3.43 -14.25 12.46
C GLY A 7 -3.79 -13.08 13.39
N ALA A 8 -4.14 -11.92 12.82
CA ALA A 8 -4.58 -10.77 13.59
C ALA A 8 -6.03 -10.98 14.06
N PHE A 9 -6.28 -10.95 15.37
CA PHE A 9 -7.61 -11.18 15.95
C PHE A 9 -8.55 -9.97 15.84
N TYR A 10 -8.16 -8.90 15.17
CA TYR A 10 -8.96 -7.71 14.96
C TYR A 10 -9.84 -7.84 13.70
N GLY A 11 -10.89 -7.02 13.63
CA GLY A 11 -11.82 -7.01 12.50
C GLY A 11 -13.07 -7.85 12.73
N GLN A 12 -13.32 -8.31 13.98
CA GLN A 12 -14.59 -8.90 14.39
C GLN A 12 -15.48 -7.81 14.97
N PHE A 13 -16.64 -7.60 14.37
CA PHE A 13 -17.64 -6.63 14.81
C PHE A 13 -19.04 -7.15 14.44
N ASP A 14 -20.07 -6.65 15.10
CA ASP A 14 -21.45 -7.05 14.86
C ASP A 14 -22.02 -6.42 13.58
N LEU A 15 -21.69 -7.03 12.43
CA LEU A 15 -22.20 -6.62 11.14
C LEU A 15 -23.74 -6.63 11.08
N ALA A 16 -24.38 -7.64 11.70
CA ALA A 16 -25.84 -7.75 11.68
C ALA A 16 -26.49 -6.56 12.42
N ARG A 17 -25.88 -6.12 13.51
CA ARG A 17 -26.34 -4.94 14.24
C ARG A 17 -26.14 -3.67 13.42
N ILE A 18 -24.98 -3.50 12.77
CA ILE A 18 -24.71 -2.35 11.91
C ILE A 18 -25.74 -2.25 10.79
N LEU A 19 -26.01 -3.35 10.08
CA LEU A 19 -27.00 -3.38 9.00
C LEU A 19 -28.42 -3.07 9.45
N ARG A 20 -28.78 -3.38 10.71
CA ARG A 20 -30.08 -3.04 11.27
C ARG A 20 -30.24 -1.56 11.63
N VAL A 21 -29.16 -0.87 11.94
CA VAL A 21 -29.18 0.53 12.40
C VAL A 21 -28.81 1.53 11.33
N ILE A 22 -28.35 1.07 10.17
CA ILE A 22 -28.06 1.92 9.01
C ILE A 22 -29.36 2.50 8.44
N ARG A 23 -29.34 3.77 8.05
CA ARG A 23 -30.48 4.46 7.41
C ARG A 23 -29.99 5.27 6.22
N PRO A 24 -30.67 5.16 5.08
CA PRO A 24 -30.41 6.06 3.95
C PRO A 24 -30.88 7.47 4.32
N VAL A 25 -30.10 8.46 3.95
CA VAL A 25 -30.41 9.88 4.03
C VAL A 25 -30.15 10.52 2.68
N GLU A 26 -30.64 11.74 2.44
CA GLU A 26 -30.56 12.41 1.13
C GLU A 26 -29.13 12.43 0.55
N ASN A 27 -28.14 12.69 1.38
CA ASN A 27 -26.73 12.82 0.95
C ASN A 27 -25.85 11.59 1.30
N GLY A 28 -26.44 10.43 1.64
CA GLY A 28 -25.66 9.26 1.97
C GLY A 28 -26.34 8.29 2.94
N ILE A 29 -25.58 7.88 3.94
CA ILE A 29 -26.05 6.98 4.99
C ILE A 29 -25.76 7.58 6.36
N SER A 30 -26.68 7.36 7.30
CA SER A 30 -26.46 7.64 8.71
C SER A 30 -26.87 6.45 9.57
N PHE A 31 -26.60 6.50 10.86
CA PHE A 31 -26.82 5.40 11.78
C PHE A 31 -27.71 5.81 12.94
N GLN A 32 -28.60 4.94 13.35
CA GLN A 32 -29.40 5.18 14.55
C GLN A 32 -28.50 5.19 15.80
N ARG A 33 -28.78 6.10 16.74
CA ARG A 33 -28.03 6.26 17.99
C ARG A 33 -27.89 4.97 18.82
N ASN A 34 -28.93 4.11 18.81
CA ASN A 34 -28.88 2.84 19.53
C ASN A 34 -27.89 1.80 18.94
N GLY A 35 -27.30 2.08 17.79
CA GLY A 35 -26.25 1.26 17.14
C GLY A 35 -24.84 1.81 17.32
N MET A 36 -24.66 2.90 18.04
CA MET A 36 -23.40 3.63 18.16
C MET A 36 -22.23 2.72 18.57
N HIS A 37 -22.42 1.88 19.60
CA HIS A 37 -21.36 0.98 20.07
C HIS A 37 -20.90 -0.02 18.98
N ALA A 38 -21.81 -0.57 18.17
CA ALA A 38 -21.42 -1.48 17.08
C ALA A 38 -20.62 -0.77 15.99
N ILE A 39 -20.85 0.52 15.79
CA ILE A 39 -20.09 1.35 14.85
C ILE A 39 -18.74 1.71 15.42
N GLU A 40 -18.65 2.06 16.70
CA GLU A 40 -17.39 2.30 17.40
C GLU A 40 -16.49 1.06 17.36
N ASP A 41 -17.04 -0.13 17.62
CA ASP A 41 -16.33 -1.40 17.51
C ASP A 41 -15.82 -1.64 16.10
N TYR A 42 -16.62 -1.35 15.08
CA TYR A 42 -16.20 -1.44 13.69
C TYR A 42 -15.03 -0.49 13.37
N VAL A 43 -15.15 0.78 13.78
CA VAL A 43 -14.09 1.79 13.56
C VAL A 43 -12.81 1.37 14.26
N LEU A 44 -12.90 0.94 15.51
CA LEU A 44 -11.74 0.47 16.28
C LEU A 44 -11.12 -0.78 15.66
N SER A 45 -11.93 -1.76 15.28
CA SER A 45 -11.47 -2.99 14.61
C SER A 45 -10.75 -2.66 13.31
N ARG A 46 -11.29 -1.75 12.51
CA ARG A 46 -10.66 -1.27 11.26
C ARG A 46 -9.33 -0.56 11.55
N TYR A 47 -9.29 0.34 12.52
CA TYR A 47 -8.07 1.01 12.94
C TYR A 47 -6.97 0.02 13.31
N GLN A 48 -7.30 -0.98 14.14
CA GLN A 48 -6.35 -2.02 14.56
C GLN A 48 -5.84 -2.84 13.36
N MET A 49 -6.72 -3.19 12.42
CA MET A 49 -6.30 -3.88 11.19
C MET A 49 -5.32 -3.04 10.37
N TYR A 50 -5.55 -1.74 10.25
CA TYR A 50 -4.62 -0.85 9.56
C TYR A 50 -3.28 -0.79 10.25
N MET A 51 -3.26 -0.61 11.59
CA MET A 51 -2.01 -0.51 12.34
C MET A 51 -1.20 -1.81 12.33
N GLN A 52 -1.87 -2.96 12.43
CA GLN A 52 -1.17 -4.23 12.60
C GLN A 52 -0.88 -4.98 11.29
N VAL A 53 -1.66 -4.73 10.24
CA VAL A 53 -1.52 -5.43 8.97
C VAL A 53 -1.03 -4.49 7.87
N TYR A 54 -1.80 -3.46 7.56
CA TYR A 54 -1.50 -2.61 6.39
C TYR A 54 -0.35 -1.64 6.62
N PHE A 55 -0.19 -1.12 7.83
CA PHE A 55 0.92 -0.24 8.21
C PHE A 55 2.09 -0.99 8.87
N HIS A 56 2.02 -2.31 8.87
CA HIS A 56 3.14 -3.08 9.41
C HIS A 56 4.43 -2.78 8.63
N PRO A 57 5.57 -2.56 9.30
CA PRO A 57 6.83 -2.19 8.66
C PRO A 57 7.25 -3.12 7.53
N ALA A 58 7.02 -4.43 7.65
CA ALA A 58 7.34 -5.39 6.60
C ALA A 58 6.46 -5.22 5.35
N THR A 59 5.16 -4.91 5.52
CA THR A 59 4.24 -4.63 4.40
C THR A 59 4.71 -3.38 3.66
N ARG A 60 5.02 -2.31 4.40
CA ARG A 60 5.52 -1.06 3.82
C ARG A 60 6.89 -1.22 3.13
N ALA A 61 7.77 -2.03 3.71
CA ALA A 61 9.05 -2.33 3.09
C ALA A 61 8.89 -3.12 1.78
N MET A 62 7.91 -4.04 1.69
CA MET A 62 7.57 -4.74 0.44
C MET A 62 6.99 -3.80 -0.62
N GLU A 63 6.13 -2.85 -0.24
CA GLU A 63 5.60 -1.84 -1.14
C GLU A 63 6.70 -0.96 -1.73
N VAL A 64 7.62 -0.47 -0.89
CA VAL A 64 8.78 0.30 -1.33
C VAL A 64 9.67 -0.51 -2.28
N LEU A 65 9.92 -1.76 -1.94
CA LEU A 65 10.72 -2.66 -2.78
C LEU A 65 10.06 -2.84 -4.16
N LEU A 66 8.73 -3.08 -4.20
CA LEU A 66 7.97 -3.21 -5.43
C LEU A 66 8.00 -1.92 -6.27
N GLN A 67 7.80 -0.77 -5.64
CA GLN A 67 7.83 0.53 -6.31
C GLN A 67 9.21 0.79 -6.96
N ASN A 68 10.30 0.53 -6.22
CA ASN A 68 11.65 0.73 -6.73
C ASN A 68 12.01 -0.25 -7.84
N LEU A 69 11.56 -1.50 -7.74
CA LEU A 69 11.71 -2.52 -8.77
C LEU A 69 11.01 -2.10 -10.07
N LEU A 70 9.74 -1.70 -9.99
CA LEU A 70 8.98 -1.24 -11.16
C LEU A 70 9.51 0.08 -11.73
N LYS A 71 9.96 0.98 -10.87
CA LYS A 71 10.66 2.22 -11.27
C LYS A 71 11.90 1.88 -12.11
N ARG A 72 12.76 0.96 -11.62
CA ARG A 72 13.96 0.55 -12.35
C ARG A 72 13.63 -0.09 -13.67
N ALA A 73 12.66 -1.01 -13.71
CA ALA A 73 12.19 -1.63 -14.94
C ALA A 73 11.75 -0.59 -15.99
N LYS A 74 10.95 0.39 -15.56
CA LYS A 74 10.48 1.48 -16.43
C LYS A 74 11.62 2.34 -16.99
N GLU A 75 12.67 2.61 -16.20
CA GLU A 75 13.85 3.38 -16.63
C GLU A 75 14.74 2.60 -17.61
N LEU A 76 14.77 1.28 -17.49
CA LEU A 76 15.54 0.40 -18.35
C LEU A 76 14.81 0.08 -19.66
N TYR A 77 13.50 0.06 -19.67
CA TYR A 77 12.70 -0.29 -20.85
C TYR A 77 13.14 0.41 -22.15
N PRO A 78 13.36 1.75 -22.20
CA PRO A 78 13.81 2.43 -23.40
C PRO A 78 15.19 1.97 -23.89
N LYS A 79 16.02 1.39 -23.01
CA LYS A 79 17.39 1.00 -23.28
C LYS A 79 17.52 -0.46 -23.74
N ASP A 80 16.60 -1.32 -23.31
CA ASP A 80 16.58 -2.75 -23.62
C ASP A 80 15.15 -3.27 -23.81
N LYS A 81 14.48 -2.82 -24.85
CA LYS A 81 13.12 -3.22 -25.20
C LYS A 81 13.00 -4.73 -25.44
N ASP A 82 14.01 -5.34 -26.04
CA ASP A 82 14.02 -6.76 -26.38
C ASP A 82 14.02 -7.65 -25.13
N PHE A 83 14.72 -7.24 -24.08
CA PHE A 83 14.68 -7.94 -22.81
C PHE A 83 13.25 -7.94 -22.23
N PHE A 84 12.61 -6.78 -22.16
CA PHE A 84 11.25 -6.67 -21.61
C PHE A 84 10.19 -7.33 -22.50
N ALA A 85 10.35 -7.30 -23.83
CA ALA A 85 9.45 -8.01 -24.73
C ALA A 85 9.48 -9.52 -24.52
N ARG A 86 10.63 -10.08 -24.18
CA ARG A 86 10.78 -11.52 -23.89
C ARG A 86 10.38 -11.89 -22.46
N THR A 87 10.62 -11.05 -21.50
CA THR A 87 10.45 -11.38 -20.07
C THR A 87 9.15 -10.89 -19.47
N SER A 88 8.53 -9.83 -20.02
CA SER A 88 7.35 -9.18 -19.46
C SER A 88 6.45 -8.49 -20.52
N PRO A 89 5.99 -9.24 -21.54
CA PRO A 89 5.27 -8.67 -22.68
C PRO A 89 4.00 -7.90 -22.29
N HIS A 90 3.24 -8.35 -21.30
CA HIS A 90 2.02 -7.65 -20.88
C HIS A 90 2.28 -6.32 -20.14
N LEU A 91 3.54 -6.01 -19.77
CA LEU A 91 3.89 -4.70 -19.20
C LEU A 91 4.26 -3.66 -20.25
N LEU A 92 4.46 -4.04 -21.51
CA LEU A 92 4.86 -3.09 -22.57
C LEU A 92 3.84 -1.95 -22.75
N PRO A 93 2.52 -2.19 -22.82
CA PRO A 93 1.54 -1.12 -22.91
C PRO A 93 1.61 -0.13 -21.75
N PHE A 94 1.98 -0.61 -20.54
CA PHE A 94 2.12 0.25 -19.35
C PHE A 94 3.37 1.13 -19.43
N PHE A 95 4.47 0.61 -19.93
CA PHE A 95 5.68 1.39 -20.17
C PHE A 95 5.48 2.44 -21.28
N GLU A 96 4.73 2.10 -22.31
CA GLU A 96 4.41 2.96 -23.45
C GLU A 96 3.24 3.92 -23.21
N LYS A 97 2.55 3.80 -22.06
CA LYS A 97 1.37 4.60 -21.70
C LYS A 97 0.19 4.44 -22.69
N ASN A 98 0.07 3.27 -23.27
CA ASN A 98 -1.01 2.91 -24.21
C ASN A 98 -1.75 1.66 -23.71
N VAL A 99 -2.31 1.76 -22.51
CA VAL A 99 -2.98 0.65 -21.80
C VAL A 99 -4.44 0.60 -22.15
N THR A 100 -4.92 -0.58 -22.58
CA THR A 100 -6.34 -0.90 -22.71
C THR A 100 -6.87 -1.59 -21.46
N LEU A 101 -8.19 -1.69 -21.32
CA LEU A 101 -8.81 -2.46 -20.23
C LEU A 101 -8.39 -3.93 -20.29
N SER A 102 -8.25 -4.50 -21.47
CA SER A 102 -7.79 -5.88 -21.68
C SER A 102 -6.37 -6.09 -21.16
N ASP A 103 -5.46 -5.15 -21.44
CA ASP A 103 -4.08 -5.21 -20.92
C ASP A 103 -4.04 -5.16 -19.40
N TYR A 104 -4.88 -4.31 -18.81
CA TYR A 104 -4.98 -4.22 -17.35
C TYR A 104 -5.49 -5.51 -16.72
N LEU A 105 -6.53 -6.12 -17.30
CA LEU A 105 -7.13 -7.36 -16.82
C LEU A 105 -6.25 -8.60 -17.06
N ALA A 106 -5.29 -8.52 -17.99
CA ALA A 106 -4.33 -9.58 -18.24
C ALA A 106 -3.21 -9.67 -17.18
N LEU A 107 -3.07 -8.65 -16.34
CA LEU A 107 -2.10 -8.65 -15.24
C LEU A 107 -2.75 -9.17 -13.96
N ASP A 108 -2.25 -10.30 -13.49
CA ASP A 108 -2.56 -10.85 -12.17
C ASP A 108 -1.28 -11.07 -11.36
N ASP A 109 -1.44 -11.50 -10.11
CA ASP A 109 -0.30 -11.77 -9.21
C ASP A 109 0.62 -12.87 -9.75
N GLY A 110 0.08 -13.87 -10.46
CA GLY A 110 0.84 -14.98 -11.05
C GLY A 110 1.74 -14.50 -12.18
N VAL A 111 1.17 -13.71 -13.10
CA VAL A 111 1.90 -13.09 -14.20
C VAL A 111 3.00 -12.17 -13.68
N MET A 112 2.69 -11.30 -12.73
CA MET A 112 3.68 -10.38 -12.15
C MET A 112 4.80 -11.13 -11.43
N ASN A 113 4.50 -12.15 -10.64
CA ASN A 113 5.51 -12.97 -9.98
C ASN A 113 6.43 -13.69 -10.99
N THR A 114 5.87 -14.17 -12.10
CA THR A 114 6.66 -14.78 -13.17
C THR A 114 7.64 -13.76 -13.77
N TYR A 115 7.20 -12.54 -14.02
CA TYR A 115 8.09 -11.48 -14.54
C TYR A 115 9.20 -11.14 -13.56
N PHE A 116 8.90 -11.02 -12.28
CA PHE A 116 9.91 -10.77 -11.26
C PHE A 116 10.95 -11.91 -11.18
N GLN A 117 10.54 -13.16 -11.34
CA GLN A 117 11.47 -14.29 -11.42
C GLN A 117 12.36 -14.20 -12.66
N LEU A 118 11.83 -13.87 -13.83
CA LEU A 118 12.59 -13.69 -15.06
C LEU A 118 13.56 -12.50 -14.95
N TRP A 119 13.16 -11.42 -14.29
CA TRP A 119 14.03 -10.25 -14.09
C TRP A 119 15.19 -10.50 -13.13
N MET A 120 15.17 -11.56 -12.33
CA MET A 120 16.33 -11.97 -11.52
C MET A 120 17.55 -12.30 -12.39
N THR A 121 17.35 -12.61 -13.67
CA THR A 121 18.43 -12.87 -14.65
C THR A 121 18.80 -11.64 -15.49
N SER A 122 18.29 -10.46 -15.16
CA SER A 122 18.60 -9.22 -15.86
C SER A 122 20.11 -8.92 -15.85
N PRO A 123 20.68 -8.40 -16.95
CA PRO A 123 22.03 -7.89 -16.94
C PRO A 123 22.21 -6.64 -16.06
N ASP A 124 21.13 -5.93 -15.78
CA ASP A 124 21.13 -4.82 -14.83
C ASP A 124 21.10 -5.33 -13.39
N LYS A 125 22.19 -5.09 -12.67
CA LYS A 125 22.38 -5.59 -11.29
C LYS A 125 21.31 -5.09 -10.32
N ILE A 126 20.82 -3.86 -10.49
CA ILE A 126 19.80 -3.27 -9.60
C ILE A 126 18.47 -3.97 -9.81
N LEU A 127 18.04 -4.12 -11.08
CA LEU A 127 16.80 -4.82 -11.41
C LEU A 127 16.84 -6.28 -10.94
N ALA A 128 17.95 -6.98 -11.19
CA ALA A 128 18.12 -8.37 -10.78
C ALA A 128 18.04 -8.54 -9.27
N GLU A 129 18.76 -7.69 -8.50
CA GLU A 129 18.77 -7.79 -7.04
C GLU A 129 17.44 -7.40 -6.41
N LEU A 130 16.79 -6.31 -6.86
CA LEU A 130 15.47 -5.93 -6.35
C LEU A 130 14.44 -7.02 -6.63
N SER A 131 14.49 -7.66 -7.81
CA SER A 131 13.63 -8.79 -8.15
C SER A 131 13.89 -9.98 -7.23
N GLN A 132 15.15 -10.32 -6.99
CA GLN A 132 15.54 -11.39 -6.08
C GLN A 132 15.09 -11.12 -4.64
N ARG A 133 15.21 -9.87 -4.17
CA ARG A 133 14.73 -9.47 -2.85
C ARG A 133 13.23 -9.62 -2.74
N PHE A 134 12.48 -9.18 -3.76
CA PHE A 134 11.02 -9.25 -3.78
C PHE A 134 10.54 -10.70 -3.76
N VAL A 135 11.02 -11.53 -4.67
CA VAL A 135 10.63 -12.95 -4.76
C VAL A 135 10.99 -13.72 -3.50
N ASN A 136 12.15 -13.46 -2.90
CA ASN A 136 12.62 -14.13 -1.68
C ASN A 136 12.18 -13.41 -0.38
N ARG A 137 11.35 -12.37 -0.46
CA ARG A 137 10.85 -11.59 0.69
C ARG A 137 11.96 -11.04 1.59
N LYS A 138 13.09 -10.65 1.00
CA LYS A 138 14.20 -9.99 1.69
C LYS A 138 13.99 -8.48 1.70
N VAL A 139 13.10 -8.03 2.57
CA VAL A 139 12.71 -6.62 2.67
C VAL A 139 13.81 -5.72 3.23
N PHE A 140 13.67 -4.41 2.98
CA PHE A 140 14.50 -3.38 3.60
C PHE A 140 14.22 -3.28 5.09
N LYS A 141 15.22 -2.86 5.85
CA LYS A 141 15.05 -2.59 7.28
C LYS A 141 14.33 -1.25 7.46
N SER A 142 13.30 -1.23 8.29
CA SER A 142 12.57 -0.02 8.63
C SER A 142 13.13 0.60 9.92
N ILE A 143 13.25 1.92 9.91
CA ILE A 143 13.68 2.71 11.07
C ILE A 143 12.69 3.86 11.21
N THR A 144 12.19 4.07 12.43
CA THR A 144 11.34 5.23 12.73
C THR A 144 12.24 6.43 13.05
N PHE A 145 11.93 7.59 12.47
CA PHE A 145 12.64 8.83 12.74
C PHE A 145 11.65 10.00 12.84
N SER A 146 12.06 11.08 13.49
CA SER A 146 11.31 12.34 13.54
C SER A 146 11.69 13.27 12.37
N GLN A 147 10.85 14.25 12.07
CA GLN A 147 11.18 15.23 11.02
C GLN A 147 12.43 16.07 11.32
N GLU A 148 12.85 16.10 12.58
CA GLU A 148 14.04 16.84 13.04
C GLU A 148 15.34 16.09 12.77
N ASP A 149 15.27 14.80 12.44
CA ASP A 149 16.42 13.91 12.26
C ASP A 149 16.97 13.90 10.81
N GLN A 150 16.90 15.01 10.08
CA GLN A 150 17.36 15.08 8.68
C GLN A 150 18.83 14.67 8.52
N VAL A 151 19.68 15.07 9.48
CA VAL A 151 21.11 14.71 9.49
C VAL A 151 21.31 13.19 9.58
N GLN A 152 20.45 12.51 10.34
CA GLN A 152 20.49 11.06 10.45
C GLN A 152 20.10 10.37 9.13
N LEU A 153 19.10 10.90 8.42
CA LEU A 153 18.70 10.40 7.10
C LEU A 153 19.80 10.50 6.07
N ASP A 154 20.49 11.64 6.02
CA ASP A 154 21.59 11.85 5.09
C ASP A 154 22.78 10.95 5.41
N SER A 155 23.06 10.73 6.70
CA SER A 155 24.07 9.78 7.16
C SER A 155 23.72 8.34 6.75
N MET A 156 22.45 7.93 6.86
CA MET A 156 22.00 6.61 6.44
C MET A 156 22.10 6.41 4.92
N ARG A 157 21.74 7.42 4.13
CA ARG A 157 21.90 7.37 2.68
C ARG A 157 23.36 7.21 2.28
N LYS A 158 24.24 7.95 2.94
CA LYS A 158 25.68 7.82 2.73
C LYS A 158 26.20 6.44 3.08
N LEU A 159 25.75 5.84 4.18
CA LEU A 159 26.11 4.46 4.53
C LEU A 159 25.67 3.45 3.47
N VAL A 160 24.49 3.62 2.89
CA VAL A 160 23.98 2.77 1.79
C VAL A 160 24.86 2.91 0.55
N GLU A 161 25.30 4.12 0.22
CA GLU A 161 26.20 4.40 -0.88
C GLU A 161 27.60 3.83 -0.63
N ASP A 162 28.17 4.02 0.56
CA ASP A 162 29.50 3.54 0.96
C ASP A 162 29.63 2.02 0.86
N ILE A 163 28.54 1.27 1.07
CA ILE A 163 28.49 -0.19 0.91
C ILE A 163 28.14 -0.64 -0.53
N GLY A 164 28.09 0.31 -1.49
CA GLY A 164 27.94 0.02 -2.90
C GLY A 164 26.52 -0.08 -3.44
N PHE A 165 25.51 0.36 -2.68
CA PHE A 165 24.12 0.43 -3.14
C PHE A 165 23.73 1.86 -3.54
N ASP A 166 22.89 1.97 -4.56
CA ASP A 166 22.35 3.26 -4.99
C ASP A 166 21.17 3.68 -4.07
N PRO A 167 21.32 4.76 -3.29
CA PRO A 167 20.25 5.21 -2.38
C PRO A 167 18.92 5.49 -3.06
N ALA A 168 18.91 5.80 -4.37
CA ALA A 168 17.69 6.07 -5.13
C ALA A 168 16.76 4.84 -5.28
N TYR A 169 17.31 3.63 -5.09
CA TYR A 169 16.56 2.37 -5.16
C TYR A 169 16.56 1.56 -3.85
N TYR A 170 17.49 1.86 -2.94
CA TYR A 170 17.66 1.09 -1.70
C TYR A 170 17.27 1.85 -0.44
N THR A 171 16.80 3.09 -0.59
CA THR A 171 16.20 3.88 0.51
C THR A 171 14.87 4.47 0.09
N ALA A 172 13.96 4.64 1.06
CA ALA A 172 12.74 5.40 0.87
C ALA A 172 12.28 5.99 2.22
N ILE A 173 11.58 7.10 2.13
CA ILE A 173 10.89 7.71 3.28
C ILE A 173 9.40 7.47 3.06
N HIS A 174 8.76 6.86 4.04
CA HIS A 174 7.33 6.66 4.06
C HIS A 174 6.71 7.43 5.23
N LYS A 175 5.67 8.21 4.94
CA LYS A 175 4.87 8.88 5.97
C LYS A 175 3.58 8.08 6.16
N ASN A 176 3.32 7.65 7.38
CA ASN A 176 2.05 7.01 7.73
C ASN A 176 0.97 8.08 7.90
N PHE A 177 0.29 8.46 6.82
CA PHE A 177 -0.70 9.55 6.85
C PHE A 177 -2.14 9.08 6.62
N ASP A 178 -2.39 7.84 6.26
CA ASP A 178 -3.75 7.34 6.09
C ASP A 178 -4.33 6.90 7.44
N LEU A 179 -4.84 7.85 8.18
CA LEU A 179 -5.82 7.51 9.23
C LEU A 179 -7.07 6.96 8.53
N PRO A 180 -7.56 5.77 8.89
CA PRO A 180 -8.70 5.13 8.23
C PRO A 180 -10.01 5.91 8.39
N TYR A 181 -10.03 6.90 9.27
CA TYR A 181 -11.12 7.88 9.45
C TYR A 181 -10.52 9.24 9.80
N ASP A 182 -11.03 10.27 9.16
CA ASP A 182 -10.65 11.62 9.50
C ASP A 182 -11.23 11.98 10.88
N ILE A 183 -10.45 12.67 11.70
CA ILE A 183 -10.93 13.23 12.95
C ILE A 183 -11.99 14.28 12.58
N TYR A 184 -13.14 14.26 13.29
CA TYR A 184 -14.16 15.29 13.15
C TYR A 184 -13.51 16.68 13.17
N ARG A 185 -13.56 17.36 12.03
CA ARG A 185 -13.13 18.74 11.88
C ARG A 185 -14.37 19.54 11.48
N PRO A 186 -14.96 20.32 12.41
CA PRO A 186 -16.17 21.10 12.14
C PRO A 186 -16.09 22.02 10.93
N GLU A 187 -14.87 22.41 10.57
CA GLU A 187 -14.56 23.34 9.48
C GLU A 187 -14.09 22.66 8.17
N SER A 188 -14.16 21.32 8.12
CA SER A 188 -13.72 20.58 6.91
C SER A 188 -14.73 20.79 5.78
N GLU A 189 -14.27 21.26 4.64
CA GLU A 189 -15.08 21.38 3.41
C GLU A 189 -15.54 20.03 2.83
N ASN A 190 -15.13 18.91 3.41
CA ASN A 190 -15.45 17.57 2.94
C ASN A 190 -16.18 16.73 4.00
N PRO A 191 -17.52 16.90 4.15
CA PRO A 191 -18.31 16.21 5.18
C PRO A 191 -18.46 14.69 4.94
N ARG A 192 -18.01 14.16 3.77
CA ARG A 192 -18.22 12.76 3.38
C ARG A 192 -17.43 11.72 4.18
N THR A 193 -16.49 12.14 5.02
CA THR A 193 -15.65 11.25 5.84
C THR A 193 -16.20 11.07 7.27
N GLN A 194 -17.32 11.70 7.60
CA GLN A 194 -17.88 11.69 8.96
C GLN A 194 -18.97 10.63 9.09
N ILE A 195 -19.00 10.00 10.25
CA ILE A 195 -20.08 9.07 10.61
C ILE A 195 -21.23 9.89 11.20
N GLU A 196 -22.35 9.93 10.48
CA GLU A 196 -23.53 10.67 10.90
C GLU A 196 -24.44 9.80 11.76
N ILE A 197 -24.91 10.35 12.88
CA ILE A 197 -25.81 9.67 13.81
C ILE A 197 -27.16 10.39 13.86
N LEU A 198 -28.21 9.67 13.51
CA LEU A 198 -29.60 10.17 13.67
C LEU A 198 -29.99 10.25 15.14
N GLN A 199 -30.40 11.43 15.56
CA GLN A 199 -30.99 11.63 16.88
C GLN A 199 -32.48 11.20 16.91
N LYS A 200 -33.02 10.96 18.13
CA LYS A 200 -34.41 10.50 18.31
C LYS A 200 -35.49 11.45 17.76
N ASN A 201 -35.12 12.66 17.42
CA ASN A 201 -36.11 13.71 17.03
C ASN A 201 -36.03 14.04 15.52
N GLY A 202 -35.46 13.15 14.71
CA GLY A 202 -35.41 13.30 13.25
C GLY A 202 -34.15 14.00 12.79
#